data_8046e39edfe6aab7bc22a08a663abcc6
#
_entry.id   8046e39edfe6aab7bc22a08a663abcc6
#
_cell.length_a   1.000
_cell.length_b   1.000
_cell.length_c   1.000
_cell.angle_alpha   90.00
_cell.angle_beta   90.00
_cell.angle_gamma   90.00
#
_symmetry.space_group_name_H-M   'P 1'
#
loop_
_entity.id
_entity.type
_entity.pdbx_description
1 polymer ?
#
loop_
_entity_poly.entity_id
_entity_poly.type
_entity_poly.pdbx_seq_one_letter_code
_entity_poly.pdbx_strand_id
1 'polypeptide(L)'
;MPDAVEANPPLRYKVLILGGGFAGAYCAKALGKLLGPKAVDEVALVAERNAMVFHPMLAEVAGSALAPQDVVHPLRQFCRNVDVLQAKVQHIDWQGKKVIVDGGRFTRNQTIHFEHLVVTLGSITDLSRVPGMTEHGMPMKSVTDALRIRSAIINRLEEANLASDEEVRKRLLTFTIVGGGYTGVETAGQILDLVKGAKEFYANLNNTPARVVLIHSRAHLLEEIGPELGDHAQRVLERRGMEIILNSRVNEATSGRITYNQTNSIGTHTIISSIGNAPNPAVMDLCRQLGIEPEKGRIPTLPTMQVAGHPTLWAAGDCAAVPWDDEGEMKTSPPTAQFALRQGTRIGRNIAAVLKGEKAAPFTYRYMGQLATVGTREAVAEVMGYRFSGFIAWWMWRTIYLAKLPGTARKLRVIFDWTFELLFPRDLALPVAATPDPMPSVHFEAGETFIEKGDVCRAYLMVRSGLITATAPGEEDRHYGPGSIIDQAETENGLWKRNLTAVESSDAIIFRGRMLELLKGGVRLVPGAAR
;
A
#
# COMPACT_ATOMS: atom_id res chain seq x y z
N MET A 1 8.18 33.04 -24.19
CA MET A 1 6.90 32.51 -23.70
C MET A 1 6.90 31.04 -24.06
N PRO A 2 6.77 30.09 -23.11
CA PRO A 2 6.56 28.70 -23.49
C PRO A 2 5.17 28.62 -24.12
N ASP A 3 5.12 27.96 -25.30
CA ASP A 3 3.90 27.76 -26.07
C ASP A 3 2.78 27.22 -25.18
N ALA A 4 1.63 27.85 -25.27
CA ALA A 4 0.40 27.35 -24.64
C ALA A 4 0.19 25.93 -25.22
N VAL A 5 0.34 24.92 -24.37
CA VAL A 5 -0.01 23.53 -24.71
C VAL A 5 -1.49 23.59 -25.09
N GLU A 6 -1.82 23.43 -26.37
CA GLU A 6 -3.20 23.33 -26.84
C GLU A 6 -3.91 22.29 -25.98
N ALA A 7 -5.01 22.69 -25.34
CA ALA A 7 -5.79 21.81 -24.52
C ALA A 7 -6.30 20.64 -25.40
N ASN A 8 -5.95 19.42 -25.06
CA ASN A 8 -6.45 18.24 -25.77
C ASN A 8 -7.98 18.28 -25.88
N PRO A 9 -8.57 17.92 -27.03
CA PRO A 9 -10.02 17.93 -27.18
C PRO A 9 -10.68 17.02 -26.12
N PRO A 10 -11.83 17.40 -25.58
CA PRO A 10 -12.52 16.62 -24.57
C PRO A 10 -12.98 15.28 -25.12
N LEU A 11 -12.73 14.22 -24.38
CA LEU A 11 -13.25 12.87 -24.66
C LEU A 11 -14.71 12.76 -24.18
N ARG A 12 -15.50 11.87 -24.81
CA ARG A 12 -16.90 11.64 -24.43
C ARG A 12 -17.22 10.15 -24.44
N TYR A 13 -17.82 9.66 -23.36
CA TYR A 13 -18.28 8.28 -23.23
C TYR A 13 -19.68 8.23 -22.62
N LYS A 14 -20.46 7.23 -22.97
CA LYS A 14 -21.75 6.94 -22.31
C LYS A 14 -21.50 6.48 -20.87
N VAL A 15 -20.50 5.63 -20.67
CA VAL A 15 -20.16 5.07 -19.35
C VAL A 15 -18.69 5.32 -19.05
N LEU A 16 -18.42 6.05 -17.99
CA LEU A 16 -17.06 6.29 -17.49
C LEU A 16 -16.87 5.55 -16.16
N ILE A 17 -15.88 4.67 -16.11
CA ILE A 17 -15.53 3.90 -14.92
C ILE A 17 -14.23 4.46 -14.35
N LEU A 18 -14.22 4.84 -13.07
CA LEU A 18 -13.06 5.37 -12.38
C LEU A 18 -12.47 4.34 -11.41
N GLY A 19 -11.23 3.91 -11.68
CA GLY A 19 -10.48 2.98 -10.86
C GLY A 19 -10.32 1.58 -11.46
N GLY A 20 -9.06 1.15 -11.66
CA GLY A 20 -8.67 -0.13 -12.25
C GLY A 20 -8.55 -1.31 -11.26
N GLY A 21 -9.13 -1.18 -10.05
CA GLY A 21 -9.19 -2.26 -9.06
C GLY A 21 -10.22 -3.34 -9.42
N PHE A 22 -10.50 -4.25 -8.47
CA PHE A 22 -11.44 -5.36 -8.72
C PHE A 22 -12.82 -4.88 -9.20
N ALA A 23 -13.43 -3.90 -8.53
CA ALA A 23 -14.76 -3.44 -8.90
C ALA A 23 -14.80 -2.84 -10.30
N GLY A 24 -13.90 -1.90 -10.63
CA GLY A 24 -13.88 -1.23 -11.93
C GLY A 24 -13.49 -2.17 -13.07
N ALA A 25 -12.47 -2.99 -12.90
CA ALA A 25 -12.03 -3.94 -13.93
C ALA A 25 -13.12 -4.98 -14.25
N TYR A 26 -13.82 -5.51 -13.23
CA TYR A 26 -14.92 -6.45 -13.46
C TYR A 26 -16.18 -5.78 -14.02
N CYS A 27 -16.44 -4.51 -13.68
CA CYS A 27 -17.48 -3.71 -14.31
C CYS A 27 -17.19 -3.49 -15.81
N ALA A 28 -15.99 -3.03 -16.14
CA ALA A 28 -15.54 -2.86 -17.53
C ALA A 28 -15.62 -4.17 -18.33
N LYS A 29 -15.12 -5.27 -17.75
CA LYS A 29 -15.20 -6.60 -18.38
C LYS A 29 -16.64 -7.04 -18.66
N ALA A 30 -17.56 -6.80 -17.71
CA ALA A 30 -18.96 -7.16 -17.88
C ALA A 30 -19.62 -6.35 -18.98
N LEU A 31 -19.40 -5.02 -19.01
CA LEU A 31 -19.92 -4.12 -20.05
C LEU A 31 -19.34 -4.46 -21.43
N GLY A 32 -18.02 -4.64 -21.55
CA GLY A 32 -17.39 -5.01 -22.81
C GLY A 32 -17.88 -6.33 -23.38
N LYS A 33 -18.24 -7.30 -22.49
CA LYS A 33 -18.87 -8.57 -22.91
C LYS A 33 -20.32 -8.39 -23.37
N LEU A 34 -21.12 -7.56 -22.67
CA LEU A 34 -22.56 -7.41 -22.91
C LEU A 34 -22.89 -6.49 -24.08
N LEU A 35 -22.09 -5.43 -24.28
CA LEU A 35 -22.25 -4.46 -25.36
C LEU A 35 -21.47 -4.84 -26.62
N GLY A 36 -20.51 -5.76 -26.50
CA GLY A 36 -19.70 -6.24 -27.61
C GLY A 36 -18.69 -5.21 -28.14
N PRO A 37 -18.25 -5.30 -29.41
CA PRO A 37 -17.20 -4.44 -29.98
C PRO A 37 -17.51 -2.94 -29.94
N LYS A 38 -18.78 -2.54 -30.00
CA LYS A 38 -19.18 -1.12 -29.93
C LYS A 38 -18.90 -0.48 -28.57
N ALA A 39 -18.68 -1.28 -27.53
CA ALA A 39 -18.39 -0.77 -26.20
C ALA A 39 -17.08 0.03 -26.14
N VAL A 40 -16.15 -0.15 -27.07
CA VAL A 40 -14.89 0.60 -27.11
C VAL A 40 -15.11 2.11 -27.31
N ASP A 41 -16.16 2.49 -28.04
CA ASP A 41 -16.50 3.90 -28.29
C ASP A 41 -17.46 4.47 -27.23
N GLU A 42 -18.09 3.62 -26.43
CA GLU A 42 -19.12 4.01 -25.48
C GLU A 42 -18.69 3.91 -24.01
N VAL A 43 -17.68 3.08 -23.69
CA VAL A 43 -17.26 2.77 -22.31
C VAL A 43 -15.78 2.97 -22.15
N ALA A 44 -15.40 3.81 -21.20
CA ALA A 44 -14.00 3.97 -20.80
C ALA A 44 -13.77 3.55 -19.35
N LEU A 45 -12.59 2.97 -19.10
CA LEU A 45 -12.03 2.71 -17.78
C LEU A 45 -10.80 3.59 -17.56
N VAL A 46 -10.89 4.53 -16.63
CA VAL A 46 -9.75 5.34 -16.17
C VAL A 46 -9.07 4.63 -15.01
N ALA A 47 -7.78 4.39 -15.12
CA ALA A 47 -6.97 3.75 -14.08
C ALA A 47 -5.59 4.39 -13.99
N GLU A 48 -5.10 4.64 -12.78
CA GLU A 48 -3.77 5.21 -12.55
C GLU A 48 -2.64 4.26 -13.03
N ARG A 49 -2.89 2.95 -12.99
CA ARG A 49 -1.97 1.91 -13.47
C ARG A 49 -2.60 1.12 -14.61
N ASN A 50 -1.79 0.65 -15.52
CA ASN A 50 -2.24 -0.15 -16.67
C ASN A 50 -2.62 -1.59 -16.33
N ALA A 51 -2.50 -1.99 -15.07
CA ALA A 51 -2.75 -3.35 -14.62
C ALA A 51 -3.55 -3.40 -13.32
N MET A 52 -4.42 -4.40 -13.20
CA MET A 52 -5.07 -4.80 -11.96
C MET A 52 -4.12 -5.67 -11.14
N VAL A 53 -4.00 -5.39 -9.84
CA VAL A 53 -3.21 -6.19 -8.90
C VAL A 53 -4.11 -7.22 -8.22
N PHE A 54 -3.67 -8.46 -8.15
CA PHE A 54 -4.33 -9.51 -7.40
C PHE A 54 -3.84 -9.51 -5.94
N HIS A 55 -4.36 -8.57 -5.15
CA HIS A 55 -3.95 -8.28 -3.78
C HIS A 55 -3.83 -9.49 -2.84
N PRO A 56 -4.70 -10.54 -2.92
CA PRO A 56 -4.58 -11.69 -2.03
C PRO A 56 -3.24 -12.45 -2.09
N MET A 57 -2.48 -12.29 -3.16
CA MET A 57 -1.16 -12.93 -3.31
C MET A 57 0.01 -11.94 -3.18
N LEU A 58 -0.27 -10.70 -2.78
CA LEU A 58 0.76 -9.66 -2.73
C LEU A 58 1.80 -9.92 -1.64
N ALA A 59 1.39 -10.51 -0.51
CA ALA A 59 2.28 -10.90 0.57
C ALA A 59 3.34 -11.92 0.12
N GLU A 60 2.98 -12.86 -0.77
CA GLU A 60 3.90 -13.85 -1.34
C GLU A 60 4.97 -13.20 -2.23
N VAL A 61 4.65 -12.07 -2.90
CA VAL A 61 5.63 -11.27 -3.65
C VAL A 61 6.63 -10.61 -2.70
N ALA A 62 6.15 -10.03 -1.59
CA ALA A 62 7.02 -9.42 -0.58
C ALA A 62 7.93 -10.45 0.09
N GLY A 63 7.43 -11.67 0.29
CA GLY A 63 8.19 -12.81 0.82
C GLY A 63 9.03 -13.57 -0.20
N SER A 64 9.13 -13.11 -1.46
CA SER A 64 9.89 -13.80 -2.52
C SER A 64 9.37 -15.20 -2.91
N ALA A 65 8.12 -15.53 -2.59
CA ALA A 65 7.49 -16.80 -2.95
C ALA A 65 6.84 -16.77 -4.34
N LEU A 66 6.49 -15.59 -4.85
CA LEU A 66 5.92 -15.39 -6.18
C LEU A 66 6.62 -14.27 -6.94
N ALA A 67 6.70 -14.41 -8.25
CA ALA A 67 7.19 -13.35 -9.11
C ALA A 67 6.13 -12.21 -9.25
N PRO A 68 6.56 -10.93 -9.26
CA PRO A 68 5.64 -9.79 -9.25
C PRO A 68 4.71 -9.74 -10.47
N GLN A 69 5.15 -10.24 -11.63
CA GLN A 69 4.35 -10.29 -12.86
C GLN A 69 3.18 -11.27 -12.78
N ASP A 70 3.20 -12.23 -11.86
CA ASP A 70 2.16 -13.25 -11.77
C ASP A 70 0.94 -12.81 -10.95
N VAL A 71 1.11 -11.76 -10.14
CA VAL A 71 0.01 -11.12 -9.39
C VAL A 71 -0.59 -9.89 -10.07
N VAL A 72 -0.09 -9.48 -11.25
CA VAL A 72 -0.62 -8.34 -12.01
C VAL A 72 -1.29 -8.80 -13.30
N HIS A 73 -2.36 -8.12 -13.70
CA HIS A 73 -3.06 -8.43 -14.93
C HIS A 73 -3.31 -7.17 -15.77
N PRO A 74 -2.75 -7.04 -16.99
CA PRO A 74 -2.96 -5.87 -17.84
C PRO A 74 -4.45 -5.61 -18.09
N LEU A 75 -4.92 -4.42 -17.78
CA LEU A 75 -6.33 -4.04 -17.90
C LEU A 75 -6.82 -4.13 -19.35
N ARG A 76 -5.99 -3.75 -20.34
CA ARG A 76 -6.36 -3.86 -21.76
C ARG A 76 -6.59 -5.30 -22.22
N GLN A 77 -5.91 -6.27 -21.61
CA GLN A 77 -6.13 -7.69 -21.89
C GLN A 77 -7.36 -8.25 -21.14
N PHE A 78 -7.64 -7.70 -19.97
CA PHE A 78 -8.74 -8.15 -19.10
C PHE A 78 -10.09 -7.53 -19.50
N CYS A 79 -10.10 -6.24 -19.85
CA CYS A 79 -11.27 -5.44 -20.19
C CYS A 79 -11.40 -5.30 -21.72
N ARG A 80 -11.55 -6.42 -22.43
CA ARG A 80 -11.73 -6.39 -23.89
C ARG A 80 -12.97 -5.59 -24.29
N ASN A 81 -12.91 -4.92 -25.43
CA ASN A 81 -13.96 -4.07 -25.98
C ASN A 81 -14.31 -2.84 -25.11
N VAL A 82 -13.41 -2.38 -24.27
CA VAL A 82 -13.55 -1.15 -23.46
C VAL A 82 -12.31 -0.32 -23.67
N ASP A 83 -12.45 0.99 -23.81
CA ASP A 83 -11.28 1.87 -23.85
C ASP A 83 -10.68 2.00 -22.45
N VAL A 84 -9.37 1.71 -22.32
CA VAL A 84 -8.64 1.78 -21.06
C VAL A 84 -7.70 2.96 -21.09
N LEU A 85 -7.98 3.97 -20.29
CA LEU A 85 -7.21 5.19 -20.19
C LEU A 85 -6.32 5.15 -18.95
N GLN A 86 -5.01 5.15 -19.14
CA GLN A 86 -4.08 5.23 -18.01
C GLN A 86 -3.94 6.70 -17.60
N ALA A 87 -4.61 7.08 -16.51
CA ALA A 87 -4.58 8.42 -15.98
C ALA A 87 -4.97 8.44 -14.50
N LYS A 88 -4.52 9.45 -13.78
CA LYS A 88 -4.92 9.74 -12.40
C LYS A 88 -6.12 10.68 -12.40
N VAL A 89 -7.18 10.31 -11.68
CA VAL A 89 -8.33 11.18 -11.46
C VAL A 89 -7.91 12.33 -10.56
N GLN A 90 -8.07 13.56 -11.05
CA GLN A 90 -7.79 14.79 -10.30
C GLN A 90 -9.07 15.36 -9.67
N HIS A 91 -10.14 15.49 -10.46
CA HIS A 91 -11.38 16.08 -10.02
C HIS A 91 -12.59 15.47 -10.74
N ILE A 92 -13.67 15.30 -10.01
CA ILE A 92 -14.98 14.89 -10.53
C ILE A 92 -15.92 16.08 -10.43
N ASP A 93 -16.35 16.63 -11.55
CA ASP A 93 -17.39 17.65 -11.62
C ASP A 93 -18.72 16.96 -11.98
N TRP A 94 -19.52 16.69 -10.96
CA TRP A 94 -20.79 16.00 -11.13
C TRP A 94 -21.83 16.84 -11.88
N GLN A 95 -21.89 18.14 -11.58
CA GLN A 95 -22.85 19.04 -12.22
C GLN A 95 -22.53 19.24 -13.70
N GLY A 96 -21.25 19.43 -14.03
CA GLY A 96 -20.77 19.55 -15.39
C GLY A 96 -20.66 18.22 -16.16
N LYS A 97 -21.00 17.06 -15.54
CA LYS A 97 -20.90 15.73 -16.12
C LYS A 97 -19.53 15.48 -16.77
N LYS A 98 -18.46 15.81 -16.06
CA LYS A 98 -17.09 15.66 -16.53
C LYS A 98 -16.13 15.25 -15.42
N VAL A 99 -15.03 14.59 -15.81
CA VAL A 99 -13.91 14.25 -14.96
C VAL A 99 -12.65 14.83 -15.55
N ILE A 100 -11.80 15.41 -14.70
CA ILE A 100 -10.48 15.90 -15.07
C ILE A 100 -9.46 14.84 -14.64
N VAL A 101 -8.63 14.43 -15.57
CA VAL A 101 -7.62 13.39 -15.35
C VAL A 101 -6.23 13.85 -15.77
N ASP A 102 -5.18 13.31 -15.12
CA ASP A 102 -3.79 13.52 -15.48
C ASP A 102 -3.22 12.22 -16.07
N GLY A 103 -2.97 12.21 -17.36
CA GLY A 103 -2.34 11.10 -18.09
C GLY A 103 -0.82 11.20 -18.19
N GLY A 104 -0.20 12.18 -17.52
CA GLY A 104 1.23 12.43 -17.52
C GLY A 104 1.65 13.68 -18.31
N ARG A 105 2.95 13.83 -18.55
CA ARG A 105 3.56 15.07 -19.06
C ARG A 105 2.86 15.69 -20.28
N PHE A 106 2.35 14.86 -21.18
CA PHE A 106 1.78 15.31 -22.46
C PHE A 106 0.23 15.37 -22.47
N THR A 107 -0.42 14.88 -21.42
CA THR A 107 -1.90 14.77 -21.33
C THR A 107 -2.39 15.22 -19.97
N ARG A 108 -1.85 16.34 -19.47
CA ARG A 108 -2.31 16.95 -18.22
C ARG A 108 -3.69 17.58 -18.41
N ASN A 109 -4.53 17.53 -17.37
CA ASN A 109 -5.85 18.16 -17.32
C ASN A 109 -6.79 17.73 -18.46
N GLN A 110 -6.67 16.47 -18.92
CA GLN A 110 -7.59 15.94 -19.93
C GLN A 110 -9.00 15.88 -19.37
N THR A 111 -9.96 16.48 -20.08
CA THR A 111 -11.37 16.45 -19.72
C THR A 111 -12.08 15.28 -20.38
N ILE A 112 -12.86 14.53 -19.60
CA ILE A 112 -13.68 13.39 -20.07
C ILE A 112 -15.12 13.62 -19.65
N HIS A 113 -16.05 13.72 -20.61
CA HIS A 113 -17.49 13.81 -20.38
C HIS A 113 -18.12 12.41 -20.31
N PHE A 114 -19.18 12.31 -19.50
CA PHE A 114 -19.89 11.04 -19.30
C PHE A 114 -21.42 11.25 -19.18
N GLU A 115 -22.19 10.20 -19.48
CA GLU A 115 -23.61 10.11 -19.16
C GLU A 115 -23.80 9.33 -17.85
N HIS A 116 -23.16 8.14 -17.72
CA HIS A 116 -23.11 7.34 -16.50
C HIS A 116 -21.69 7.36 -15.92
N LEU A 117 -21.60 7.55 -14.60
CA LEU A 117 -20.33 7.49 -13.86
C LEU A 117 -20.32 6.30 -12.88
N VAL A 118 -19.26 5.51 -12.92
CA VAL A 118 -19.01 4.40 -11.99
C VAL A 118 -17.79 4.73 -11.14
N VAL A 119 -17.98 4.98 -9.86
CA VAL A 119 -16.91 5.33 -8.92
C VAL A 119 -16.43 4.06 -8.21
N THR A 120 -15.19 3.63 -8.52
CA THR A 120 -14.53 2.47 -7.94
C THR A 120 -13.08 2.77 -7.58
N LEU A 121 -12.85 3.99 -7.06
CA LEU A 121 -11.51 4.52 -6.74
C LEU A 121 -10.86 3.88 -5.51
N GLY A 122 -11.60 3.02 -4.79
CA GLY A 122 -11.10 2.34 -3.62
C GLY A 122 -10.74 3.27 -2.46
N SER A 123 -9.80 2.83 -1.64
CA SER A 123 -9.23 3.58 -0.52
C SER A 123 -7.76 3.91 -0.79
N ILE A 124 -7.24 4.93 -0.12
CA ILE A 124 -5.83 5.29 -0.16
C ILE A 124 -5.12 4.79 1.11
N THR A 125 -3.79 4.82 1.10
CA THR A 125 -2.98 4.66 2.31
C THR A 125 -2.59 6.04 2.81
N ASP A 126 -2.94 6.33 4.06
CA ASP A 126 -2.55 7.53 4.79
C ASP A 126 -1.85 7.12 6.09
N LEU A 127 -0.55 7.29 6.12
CA LEU A 127 0.31 6.97 7.26
C LEU A 127 0.53 8.17 8.19
N SER A 128 0.07 9.36 7.81
CA SER A 128 0.30 10.63 8.54
C SER A 128 -0.28 10.67 9.96
N ARG A 129 -1.20 9.72 10.27
CA ARG A 129 -1.80 9.61 11.61
C ARG A 129 -0.82 9.14 12.69
N VAL A 130 0.30 8.55 12.28
CA VAL A 130 1.37 8.13 13.18
C VAL A 130 2.61 8.92 12.78
N PRO A 131 3.13 9.81 13.63
CA PRO A 131 4.33 10.61 13.37
C PRO A 131 5.49 9.73 12.89
N GLY A 132 6.19 10.18 11.84
CA GLY A 132 7.30 9.47 11.21
C GLY A 132 6.94 8.20 10.43
N MET A 133 5.69 7.73 10.46
CA MET A 133 5.29 6.53 9.71
C MET A 133 5.26 6.78 8.21
N THR A 134 4.98 7.99 7.76
CA THR A 134 5.02 8.37 6.33
C THR A 134 6.43 8.24 5.77
N GLU A 135 7.43 8.61 6.54
CA GLU A 135 8.84 8.67 6.18
C GLU A 135 9.52 7.30 6.31
N HIS A 136 9.21 6.57 7.37
CA HIS A 136 9.93 5.36 7.77
C HIS A 136 9.13 4.07 7.60
N GLY A 137 7.80 4.15 7.50
CA GLY A 137 6.94 3.00 7.28
C GLY A 137 6.82 2.64 5.80
N MET A 138 6.87 1.37 5.49
CA MET A 138 6.60 0.84 4.14
C MET A 138 5.19 0.28 4.09
N PRO A 139 4.26 0.91 3.33
CA PRO A 139 2.91 0.37 3.17
C PRO A 139 2.92 -0.94 2.38
N MET A 140 1.87 -1.76 2.55
CA MET A 140 1.67 -2.99 1.80
C MET A 140 0.37 -2.90 0.99
N LYS A 141 0.37 -2.11 -0.08
CA LYS A 141 -0.82 -1.83 -0.91
C LYS A 141 -0.61 -2.11 -2.41
N SER A 142 0.61 -2.11 -2.87
CA SER A 142 0.94 -2.26 -4.30
C SER A 142 2.09 -3.23 -4.52
N VAL A 143 2.26 -3.68 -5.77
CA VAL A 143 3.42 -4.51 -6.16
C VAL A 143 4.74 -3.78 -5.92
N THR A 144 4.77 -2.46 -6.15
CA THR A 144 5.95 -1.64 -5.84
C THR A 144 6.28 -1.66 -4.35
N ASP A 145 5.25 -1.61 -3.48
CA ASP A 145 5.45 -1.73 -2.03
C ASP A 145 6.00 -3.10 -1.65
N ALA A 146 5.43 -4.17 -2.21
CA ALA A 146 5.91 -5.53 -1.96
C ALA A 146 7.39 -5.72 -2.37
N LEU A 147 7.77 -5.19 -3.55
CA LEU A 147 9.17 -5.21 -4.01
C LEU A 147 10.08 -4.33 -3.15
N ARG A 148 9.61 -3.17 -2.71
CA ARG A 148 10.35 -2.30 -1.79
C ARG A 148 10.59 -3.00 -0.45
N ILE A 149 9.58 -3.66 0.11
CA ILE A 149 9.69 -4.45 1.34
C ILE A 149 10.69 -5.58 1.16
N ARG A 150 10.56 -6.38 0.09
CA ARG A 150 11.51 -7.46 -0.23
C ARG A 150 12.94 -6.94 -0.32
N SER A 151 13.17 -5.88 -1.08
CA SER A 151 14.49 -5.29 -1.25
C SER A 151 15.05 -4.73 0.06
N ALA A 152 14.20 -4.09 0.88
CA ALA A 152 14.62 -3.61 2.20
C ALA A 152 15.07 -4.75 3.10
N ILE A 153 14.33 -5.85 3.16
CA ILE A 153 14.70 -7.03 3.98
C ILE A 153 16.04 -7.60 3.54
N ILE A 154 16.24 -7.85 2.25
CA ILE A 154 17.49 -8.41 1.74
C ILE A 154 18.66 -7.46 2.01
N ASN A 155 18.51 -6.15 1.74
CA ASN A 155 19.54 -5.15 2.05
C ASN A 155 19.91 -5.12 3.54
N ARG A 156 18.94 -5.28 4.45
CA ARG A 156 19.23 -5.34 5.90
C ARG A 156 19.97 -6.60 6.30
N LEU A 157 19.72 -7.72 5.64
CA LEU A 157 20.51 -8.95 5.83
C LEU A 157 21.96 -8.76 5.36
N GLU A 158 22.19 -8.13 4.20
CA GLU A 158 23.52 -7.79 3.70
C GLU A 158 24.27 -6.83 4.64
N GLU A 159 23.64 -5.75 5.07
CA GLU A 159 24.20 -4.77 6.00
C GLU A 159 24.53 -5.44 7.36
N ALA A 160 23.62 -6.26 7.89
CA ALA A 160 23.83 -6.98 9.15
C ALA A 160 24.98 -7.98 9.07
N ASN A 161 25.19 -8.62 7.92
CA ASN A 161 26.28 -9.56 7.69
C ASN A 161 27.65 -8.87 7.74
N LEU A 162 27.72 -7.58 7.44
CA LEU A 162 28.94 -6.76 7.47
C LEU A 162 29.10 -5.96 8.78
N ALA A 163 28.01 -5.73 9.54
CA ALA A 163 28.05 -4.95 10.75
C ALA A 163 28.93 -5.58 11.83
N SER A 164 29.87 -4.83 12.38
CA SER A 164 30.72 -5.26 13.50
C SER A 164 30.05 -5.01 14.86
N ASP A 165 29.24 -3.96 14.99
CA ASP A 165 28.50 -3.63 16.20
C ASP A 165 27.28 -4.58 16.35
N GLU A 166 27.19 -5.22 17.52
CA GLU A 166 26.12 -6.18 17.80
C GLU A 166 24.74 -5.53 17.94
N GLU A 167 24.66 -4.33 18.52
CA GLU A 167 23.40 -3.60 18.69
C GLU A 167 22.87 -3.09 17.33
N VAL A 168 23.75 -2.59 16.47
CA VAL A 168 23.41 -2.24 15.10
C VAL A 168 22.91 -3.48 14.34
N ARG A 169 23.63 -4.60 14.48
CA ARG A 169 23.23 -5.88 13.85
C ARG A 169 21.86 -6.36 14.32
N LYS A 170 21.58 -6.28 15.62
CA LYS A 170 20.25 -6.64 16.17
C LYS A 170 19.13 -5.77 15.60
N ARG A 171 19.33 -4.46 15.48
CA ARG A 171 18.33 -3.54 14.89
C ARG A 171 18.10 -3.81 13.40
N LEU A 172 19.16 -4.08 12.65
CA LEU A 172 19.09 -4.47 11.22
C LEU A 172 18.32 -5.77 11.02
N LEU A 173 18.47 -6.73 11.95
CA LEU A 173 17.79 -8.03 11.92
C LEU A 173 16.41 -8.03 12.60
N THR A 174 15.91 -6.86 13.00
CA THR A 174 14.56 -6.70 13.55
C THR A 174 13.62 -6.14 12.49
N PHE A 175 12.61 -6.91 12.12
CA PHE A 175 11.60 -6.57 11.12
C PHE A 175 10.26 -6.40 11.81
N THR A 176 9.70 -5.18 11.80
CA THR A 176 8.48 -4.86 12.54
C THR A 176 7.32 -4.66 11.57
N ILE A 177 6.23 -5.36 11.82
CA ILE A 177 4.98 -5.26 11.08
C ILE A 177 3.93 -4.62 11.98
N VAL A 178 3.23 -3.59 11.47
CA VAL A 178 2.18 -2.87 12.19
C VAL A 178 0.82 -3.19 11.58
N GLY A 179 -0.06 -3.79 12.39
CA GLY A 179 -1.41 -4.20 12.00
C GLY A 179 -1.58 -5.71 11.89
N GLY A 180 -2.56 -6.26 12.61
CA GLY A 180 -2.83 -7.71 12.70
C GLY A 180 -4.07 -8.17 11.92
N GLY A 181 -4.53 -7.38 10.92
CA GLY A 181 -5.53 -7.83 9.95
C GLY A 181 -4.93 -8.76 8.88
N TYR A 182 -5.70 -9.15 7.87
CA TYR A 182 -5.27 -10.08 6.82
C TYR A 182 -3.91 -9.72 6.21
N THR A 183 -3.77 -8.50 5.68
CA THR A 183 -2.54 -8.06 5.03
C THR A 183 -1.33 -8.16 5.96
N GLY A 184 -1.48 -7.74 7.23
CA GLY A 184 -0.38 -7.77 8.19
C GLY A 184 0.05 -9.17 8.57
N VAL A 185 -0.92 -10.05 8.88
CA VAL A 185 -0.65 -11.45 9.25
C VAL A 185 -0.02 -12.23 8.10
N GLU A 186 -0.58 -12.13 6.89
CA GLU A 186 -0.03 -12.80 5.70
C GLU A 186 1.37 -12.28 5.37
N THR A 187 1.58 -10.96 5.40
CA THR A 187 2.90 -10.35 5.17
C THR A 187 3.90 -10.79 6.24
N ALA A 188 3.51 -10.79 7.51
CA ALA A 188 4.37 -11.23 8.61
C ALA A 188 4.80 -12.69 8.45
N GLY A 189 3.87 -13.58 8.10
CA GLY A 189 4.17 -14.99 7.83
C GLY A 189 5.17 -15.17 6.69
N GLN A 190 4.98 -14.43 5.59
CA GLN A 190 5.85 -14.49 4.41
C GLN A 190 7.26 -13.92 4.68
N ILE A 191 7.33 -12.83 5.45
CA ILE A 191 8.62 -12.25 5.87
C ILE A 191 9.37 -13.20 6.80
N LEU A 192 8.67 -13.81 7.75
CA LEU A 192 9.29 -14.80 8.65
C LEU A 192 9.91 -15.96 7.87
N ASP A 193 9.24 -16.43 6.81
CA ASP A 193 9.76 -17.48 5.94
C ASP A 193 10.97 -17.02 5.13
N LEU A 194 10.90 -15.82 4.53
CA LEU A 194 12.01 -15.24 3.78
C LEU A 194 13.25 -15.08 4.66
N VAL A 195 13.10 -14.45 5.84
CA VAL A 195 14.22 -14.17 6.76
C VAL A 195 14.85 -15.44 7.28
N LYS A 196 14.04 -16.46 7.64
CA LYS A 196 14.56 -17.75 8.11
C LYS A 196 15.32 -18.50 7.04
N GLY A 197 14.74 -18.61 5.84
CA GLY A 197 15.40 -19.30 4.72
C GLY A 197 16.65 -18.56 4.24
N ALA A 198 16.59 -17.21 4.19
CA ALA A 198 17.72 -16.41 3.77
C ALA A 198 18.92 -16.52 4.72
N LYS A 199 18.68 -16.54 6.02
CA LYS A 199 19.74 -16.52 7.04
C LYS A 199 20.75 -17.66 6.89
N GLU A 200 20.35 -18.81 6.36
CA GLU A 200 21.23 -19.97 6.12
C GLU A 200 22.38 -19.66 5.14
N PHE A 201 22.22 -18.62 4.31
CA PHE A 201 23.24 -18.18 3.33
C PHE A 201 24.18 -17.10 3.86
N TYR A 202 23.97 -16.59 5.10
CA TYR A 202 24.76 -15.51 5.70
C TYR A 202 25.58 -16.04 6.88
N ALA A 203 26.83 -16.40 6.64
CA ALA A 203 27.70 -17.04 7.64
C ALA A 203 27.86 -16.25 8.95
N ASN A 204 27.92 -14.91 8.87
CA ASN A 204 28.11 -14.05 10.04
C ASN A 204 26.82 -13.84 10.86
N LEU A 205 25.67 -14.29 10.36
CA LEU A 205 24.38 -14.12 11.04
C LEU A 205 23.94 -15.33 11.86
N ASN A 206 24.71 -16.42 11.86
CA ASN A 206 24.34 -17.68 12.53
C ASN A 206 24.08 -17.50 14.02
N ASN A 207 24.84 -16.66 14.70
CA ASN A 207 24.76 -16.44 16.15
C ASN A 207 23.83 -15.30 16.56
N THR A 208 23.33 -14.49 15.63
CA THR A 208 22.42 -13.39 15.94
C THR A 208 21.00 -13.75 15.48
N PRO A 209 20.02 -13.93 16.37
CA PRO A 209 18.66 -14.25 15.95
C PRO A 209 18.02 -13.09 15.20
N ALA A 210 17.42 -13.39 14.05
CA ALA A 210 16.54 -12.42 13.39
C ALA A 210 15.19 -12.39 14.12
N ARG A 211 14.65 -11.20 14.35
CA ARG A 211 13.36 -10.96 15.02
C ARG A 211 12.33 -10.48 14.01
N VAL A 212 11.17 -11.12 13.99
CA VAL A 212 9.99 -10.63 13.27
C VAL A 212 8.93 -10.32 14.31
N VAL A 213 8.52 -9.06 14.39
CA VAL A 213 7.62 -8.55 15.42
C VAL A 213 6.34 -8.03 14.76
N LEU A 214 5.19 -8.50 15.22
CA LEU A 214 3.87 -8.03 14.78
C LEU A 214 3.19 -7.25 15.92
N ILE A 215 2.96 -5.95 15.71
CA ILE A 215 2.28 -5.08 16.68
C ILE A 215 0.84 -4.87 16.23
N HIS A 216 -0.13 -5.14 17.12
CA HIS A 216 -1.55 -4.98 16.84
C HIS A 216 -2.29 -4.28 17.97
N SER A 217 -3.18 -3.35 17.60
CA SER A 217 -3.92 -2.52 18.57
C SER A 217 -5.13 -3.22 19.21
N ARG A 218 -5.49 -4.42 18.78
CA ARG A 218 -6.62 -5.19 19.24
C ARG A 218 -6.18 -6.45 20.02
N ALA A 219 -7.16 -7.10 20.63
CA ALA A 219 -6.92 -8.29 21.45
C ALA A 219 -6.63 -9.57 20.65
N HIS A 220 -7.11 -9.65 19.40
CA HIS A 220 -6.98 -10.84 18.56
C HIS A 220 -6.47 -10.44 17.17
N LEU A 221 -5.67 -11.30 16.56
CA LEU A 221 -5.35 -11.20 15.13
C LEU A 221 -6.59 -11.57 14.30
N LEU A 222 -6.67 -11.06 13.06
CA LEU A 222 -7.71 -11.46 12.09
C LEU A 222 -9.13 -11.36 12.67
N GLU A 223 -9.47 -10.25 13.34
CA GLU A 223 -10.78 -10.05 13.99
C GLU A 223 -11.98 -10.44 13.10
N GLU A 224 -11.84 -10.24 11.79
CA GLU A 224 -12.91 -10.52 10.83
C GLU A 224 -13.21 -12.02 10.67
N ILE A 225 -12.24 -12.91 10.98
CA ILE A 225 -12.42 -14.37 10.87
C ILE A 225 -12.88 -15.00 12.20
N GLY A 226 -12.93 -14.18 13.25
CA GLY A 226 -13.33 -14.57 14.59
C GLY A 226 -12.15 -14.96 15.51
N PRO A 227 -12.35 -14.85 16.84
CA PRO A 227 -11.27 -14.94 17.82
C PRO A 227 -10.58 -16.31 17.83
N GLU A 228 -11.32 -17.42 17.68
CA GLU A 228 -10.73 -18.77 17.74
C GLU A 228 -9.69 -19.03 16.64
N LEU A 229 -9.98 -18.61 15.40
CA LEU A 229 -9.04 -18.73 14.28
C LEU A 229 -7.93 -17.68 14.37
N GLY A 230 -8.22 -16.49 14.89
CA GLY A 230 -7.22 -15.45 15.20
C GLY A 230 -6.20 -15.95 16.23
N ASP A 231 -6.66 -16.55 17.33
CA ASP A 231 -5.80 -17.14 18.37
C ASP A 231 -5.03 -18.35 17.85
N HIS A 232 -5.64 -19.13 16.94
CA HIS A 232 -4.90 -20.22 16.28
C HIS A 232 -3.77 -19.66 15.40
N ALA A 233 -4.03 -18.65 14.60
CA ALA A 233 -3.03 -17.99 13.78
C ALA A 233 -1.89 -17.40 14.64
N GLN A 234 -2.21 -16.78 15.76
CA GLN A 234 -1.24 -16.28 16.73
C GLN A 234 -0.33 -17.39 17.24
N ARG A 235 -0.92 -18.46 17.78
CA ARG A 235 -0.13 -19.62 18.30
C ARG A 235 0.77 -20.24 17.24
N VAL A 236 0.34 -20.29 15.98
CA VAL A 236 1.15 -20.81 14.89
C VAL A 236 2.36 -19.89 14.64
N LEU A 237 2.14 -18.58 14.55
CA LEU A 237 3.20 -17.59 14.30
C LEU A 237 4.20 -17.55 15.46
N GLU A 238 3.73 -17.58 16.71
CA GLU A 238 4.58 -17.63 17.92
C GLU A 238 5.44 -18.89 17.98
N ARG A 239 4.86 -20.08 17.73
CA ARG A 239 5.61 -21.34 17.62
C ARG A 239 6.68 -21.29 16.53
N ARG A 240 6.45 -20.52 15.49
CA ARG A 240 7.42 -20.29 14.42
C ARG A 240 8.44 -19.20 14.78
N GLY A 241 8.40 -18.65 16.01
CA GLY A 241 9.37 -17.70 16.54
C GLY A 241 9.08 -16.24 16.19
N MET A 242 7.83 -15.90 15.83
CA MET A 242 7.39 -14.52 15.72
C MET A 242 7.05 -13.96 17.10
N GLU A 243 7.41 -12.73 17.34
CA GLU A 243 6.98 -11.97 18.52
C GLU A 243 5.69 -11.23 18.18
N ILE A 244 4.63 -11.42 18.98
CA ILE A 244 3.32 -10.80 18.75
C ILE A 244 2.97 -9.94 19.95
N ILE A 245 2.69 -8.65 19.70
CA ILE A 245 2.37 -7.64 20.70
C ILE A 245 0.95 -7.15 20.42
N LEU A 246 -0.01 -7.68 21.18
CA LEU A 246 -1.42 -7.32 21.10
C LEU A 246 -1.77 -6.16 22.04
N ASN A 247 -2.97 -5.59 21.87
CA ASN A 247 -3.48 -4.45 22.66
C ASN A 247 -2.49 -3.27 22.68
N SER A 248 -1.74 -3.10 21.58
CA SER A 248 -0.63 -2.16 21.51
C SER A 248 -0.73 -1.24 20.31
N ARG A 249 -0.82 0.05 20.58
CA ARG A 249 -0.95 1.09 19.57
C ARG A 249 0.38 1.75 19.30
N VAL A 250 0.79 1.76 18.05
CA VAL A 250 1.97 2.50 17.60
C VAL A 250 1.70 3.99 17.66
N ASN A 251 2.65 4.72 18.23
CA ASN A 251 2.57 6.17 18.47
C ASN A 251 3.52 6.95 17.56
N GLU A 252 4.69 6.39 17.26
CA GLU A 252 5.74 7.09 16.52
C GLU A 252 6.68 6.09 15.83
N ALA A 253 7.28 6.50 14.73
CA ALA A 253 8.27 5.73 13.98
C ALA A 253 9.43 6.63 13.54
N THR A 254 10.66 6.15 13.73
CA THR A 254 11.88 6.83 13.26
C THR A 254 12.69 5.92 12.36
N SER A 255 13.83 6.38 11.87
CA SER A 255 14.76 5.60 11.07
C SER A 255 15.33 4.37 11.79
N GLY A 256 15.34 4.37 13.14
CA GLY A 256 15.99 3.37 13.96
C GLY A 256 15.11 2.66 14.98
N ARG A 257 13.85 3.10 15.17
CA ARG A 257 12.94 2.47 16.15
C ARG A 257 11.46 2.75 15.85
N ILE A 258 10.62 1.99 16.51
CA ILE A 258 9.17 2.18 16.58
C ILE A 258 8.74 2.25 18.04
N THR A 259 7.89 3.22 18.39
CA THR A 259 7.37 3.45 19.74
C THR A 259 5.89 3.09 19.80
N TYR A 260 5.48 2.37 20.85
CA TYR A 260 4.10 1.97 21.07
C TYR A 260 3.70 2.09 22.54
N ASN A 261 2.40 2.24 22.80
CA ASN A 261 1.84 2.46 24.14
C ASN A 261 2.59 3.58 24.90
N GLN A 262 3.04 4.61 24.17
CA GLN A 262 3.73 5.83 24.66
C GLN A 262 5.15 5.62 25.19
N THR A 263 5.47 4.50 25.84
CA THR A 263 6.73 4.31 26.56
C THR A 263 7.58 3.14 26.07
N ASN A 264 6.96 2.18 25.38
CA ASN A 264 7.67 1.00 24.91
C ASN A 264 8.26 1.25 23.52
N SER A 265 9.44 0.76 23.25
CA SER A 265 10.08 0.89 21.95
C SER A 265 10.79 -0.38 21.49
N ILE A 266 10.88 -0.53 20.18
CA ILE A 266 11.63 -1.61 19.52
C ILE A 266 12.61 -0.96 18.54
N GLY A 267 13.91 -1.26 18.71
CA GLY A 267 14.93 -0.87 17.75
C GLY A 267 14.79 -1.67 16.46
N THR A 268 14.56 -0.99 15.35
CA THR A 268 14.37 -1.60 14.04
C THR A 268 14.65 -0.60 12.92
N HIS A 269 15.24 -1.05 11.83
CA HIS A 269 15.41 -0.26 10.61
C HIS A 269 14.43 -0.67 9.50
N THR A 270 13.46 -1.55 9.81
CA THR A 270 12.47 -2.03 8.84
C THR A 270 11.09 -2.05 9.48
N ILE A 271 10.25 -1.08 9.09
CA ILE A 271 8.89 -0.92 9.58
C ILE A 271 7.94 -1.12 8.40
N ILE A 272 7.09 -2.13 8.47
CA ILE A 272 6.09 -2.46 7.45
C ILE A 272 4.71 -2.14 8.01
N SER A 273 3.94 -1.34 7.27
CA SER A 273 2.64 -0.87 7.72
C SER A 273 1.51 -1.51 6.92
N SER A 274 0.65 -2.26 7.58
CA SER A 274 -0.64 -2.72 7.05
C SER A 274 -1.83 -1.91 7.58
N ILE A 275 -1.54 -0.79 8.25
CA ILE A 275 -2.53 0.19 8.74
C ILE A 275 -2.57 1.42 7.82
N GLY A 276 -3.46 2.37 8.11
CA GLY A 276 -3.53 3.64 7.38
C GLY A 276 -4.53 3.61 6.22
N ASN A 277 -5.51 2.72 6.25
CA ASN A 277 -6.59 2.76 5.26
C ASN A 277 -7.43 4.03 5.47
N ALA A 278 -7.53 4.87 4.42
CA ALA A 278 -8.23 6.15 4.46
C ALA A 278 -9.15 6.33 3.26
N PRO A 279 -10.22 7.15 3.40
CA PRO A 279 -11.09 7.49 2.30
C PRO A 279 -10.34 8.17 1.16
N ASN A 280 -10.73 7.87 -0.08
CA ASN A 280 -10.15 8.55 -1.24
C ASN A 280 -10.62 10.03 -1.31
N PRO A 281 -9.73 11.02 -1.42
CA PRO A 281 -10.09 12.44 -1.44
C PRO A 281 -11.09 12.81 -2.53
N ALA A 282 -10.96 12.25 -3.75
CA ALA A 282 -11.91 12.50 -4.84
C ALA A 282 -13.32 11.97 -4.54
N VAL A 283 -13.42 10.89 -3.76
CA VAL A 283 -14.70 10.35 -3.27
C VAL A 283 -15.32 11.28 -2.23
N MET A 284 -14.52 11.79 -1.29
CA MET A 284 -14.98 12.73 -0.27
C MET A 284 -15.43 14.06 -0.89
N ASP A 285 -14.71 14.52 -1.91
CA ASP A 285 -15.11 15.71 -2.67
C ASP A 285 -16.43 15.52 -3.41
N LEU A 286 -16.61 14.38 -4.07
CA LEU A 286 -17.87 14.02 -4.73
C LEU A 286 -19.03 13.98 -3.73
N CYS A 287 -18.87 13.37 -2.55
CA CYS A 287 -19.90 13.37 -1.50
C CYS A 287 -20.30 14.78 -1.08
N ARG A 288 -19.33 15.70 -0.93
CA ARG A 288 -19.60 17.11 -0.63
C ARG A 288 -20.40 17.80 -1.74
N GLN A 289 -20.06 17.60 -3.00
CA GLN A 289 -20.80 18.17 -4.15
C GLN A 289 -22.25 17.68 -4.20
N LEU A 290 -22.50 16.43 -3.77
CA LEU A 290 -23.83 15.81 -3.77
C LEU A 290 -24.64 16.10 -2.49
N GLY A 291 -24.03 16.70 -1.46
CA GLY A 291 -24.66 16.86 -0.15
C GLY A 291 -24.93 15.52 0.57
N ILE A 292 -24.10 14.49 0.32
CA ILE A 292 -24.26 13.15 0.88
C ILE A 292 -23.28 12.96 2.04
N GLU A 293 -23.77 12.52 3.19
CA GLU A 293 -22.93 12.12 4.32
C GLU A 293 -22.31 10.74 4.06
N PRO A 294 -20.96 10.63 4.00
CA PRO A 294 -20.31 9.36 3.74
C PRO A 294 -20.37 8.42 4.96
N GLU A 295 -20.70 7.15 4.73
CA GLU A 295 -20.67 6.11 5.76
C GLU A 295 -19.23 5.60 5.95
N LYS A 296 -18.57 5.98 7.05
CA LYS A 296 -17.16 5.65 7.33
C LYS A 296 -16.23 6.00 6.15
N GLY A 297 -16.50 7.15 5.49
CA GLY A 297 -15.72 7.62 4.35
C GLY A 297 -16.03 6.91 3.02
N ARG A 298 -17.15 6.21 2.91
CA ARG A 298 -17.62 5.50 1.71
C ARG A 298 -18.94 6.09 1.22
N ILE A 299 -19.15 6.08 -0.09
CA ILE A 299 -20.40 6.56 -0.71
C ILE A 299 -21.53 5.58 -0.36
N PRO A 300 -22.59 6.00 0.36
CA PRO A 300 -23.77 5.16 0.57
C PRO A 300 -24.50 4.95 -0.76
N THR A 301 -24.92 3.70 -1.01
CA THR A 301 -25.63 3.33 -2.24
C THR A 301 -26.98 2.66 -1.93
N LEU A 302 -27.84 2.63 -2.92
CA LEU A 302 -28.99 1.75 -2.95
C LEU A 302 -28.53 0.27 -3.13
N PRO A 303 -29.38 -0.72 -2.86
CA PRO A 303 -29.05 -2.12 -3.16
C PRO A 303 -28.70 -2.39 -4.63
N THR A 304 -29.16 -1.55 -5.57
CA THR A 304 -28.78 -1.58 -6.99
C THR A 304 -27.38 -1.03 -7.26
N MET A 305 -26.71 -0.48 -6.24
CA MET A 305 -25.43 0.23 -6.27
C MET A 305 -25.47 1.59 -7.00
N GLN A 306 -26.67 2.12 -7.24
CA GLN A 306 -26.86 3.52 -7.60
C GLN A 306 -26.76 4.41 -6.35
N VAL A 307 -26.32 5.64 -6.52
CA VAL A 307 -26.37 6.63 -5.45
C VAL A 307 -27.79 7.22 -5.39
N ALA A 308 -28.38 7.28 -4.20
CA ALA A 308 -29.74 7.77 -4.03
C ALA A 308 -29.91 9.19 -4.60
N GLY A 309 -30.98 9.43 -5.35
CA GLY A 309 -31.21 10.70 -6.05
C GLY A 309 -30.38 10.90 -7.34
N HIS A 310 -29.44 10.00 -7.66
CA HIS A 310 -28.53 10.12 -8.80
C HIS A 310 -28.52 8.84 -9.65
N PRO A 311 -29.53 8.60 -10.51
CA PRO A 311 -29.73 7.32 -11.21
C PRO A 311 -28.61 6.96 -12.19
N THR A 312 -27.79 7.92 -12.61
CA THR A 312 -26.63 7.70 -13.49
C THR A 312 -25.29 7.63 -12.76
N LEU A 313 -25.31 7.73 -11.41
CA LEU A 313 -24.12 7.60 -10.57
C LEU A 313 -24.13 6.25 -9.85
N TRP A 314 -23.05 5.50 -9.99
CA TRP A 314 -22.86 4.17 -9.43
C TRP A 314 -21.59 4.14 -8.58
N ALA A 315 -21.60 3.36 -7.50
CA ALA A 315 -20.40 3.18 -6.68
C ALA A 315 -20.26 1.74 -6.19
N ALA A 316 -19.02 1.25 -6.12
CA ALA A 316 -18.70 -0.10 -5.63
C ALA A 316 -17.26 -0.23 -5.12
N GLY A 317 -16.98 -1.34 -4.47
CA GLY A 317 -15.68 -1.65 -3.86
C GLY A 317 -15.43 -0.86 -2.59
N ASP A 318 -14.17 -0.66 -2.22
CA ASP A 318 -13.78 -0.10 -0.93
C ASP A 318 -14.22 1.36 -0.71
N CYS A 319 -14.55 2.09 -1.78
CA CYS A 319 -15.06 3.47 -1.70
C CYS A 319 -16.59 3.57 -1.57
N ALA A 320 -17.32 2.45 -1.54
CA ALA A 320 -18.77 2.43 -1.48
C ALA A 320 -19.30 1.62 -0.29
N ALA A 321 -20.36 2.12 0.34
CA ALA A 321 -21.13 1.42 1.35
C ALA A 321 -22.34 0.78 0.66
N VAL A 322 -22.14 -0.45 0.16
CA VAL A 322 -23.17 -1.17 -0.59
C VAL A 322 -23.98 -2.05 0.35
N PRO A 323 -25.30 -1.84 0.46
CA PRO A 323 -26.18 -2.72 1.25
C PRO A 323 -26.24 -4.12 0.63
N TRP A 324 -26.23 -5.15 1.46
CA TRP A 324 -26.42 -6.52 1.02
C TRP A 324 -27.17 -7.32 2.10
N ASP A 325 -27.93 -8.29 1.66
CA ASP A 325 -28.67 -9.18 2.56
C ASP A 325 -27.73 -10.32 2.98
N ASP A 326 -27.51 -10.43 4.29
CA ASP A 326 -26.76 -11.49 4.95
C ASP A 326 -27.74 -12.32 5.80
N GLU A 327 -28.30 -13.38 5.20
CA GLU A 327 -29.25 -14.30 5.84
C GLU A 327 -30.49 -13.61 6.45
N GLY A 328 -31.02 -12.59 5.77
CA GLY A 328 -32.20 -11.82 6.19
C GLY A 328 -31.88 -10.54 6.98
N GLU A 329 -30.60 -10.25 7.24
CA GLU A 329 -30.16 -9.01 7.87
C GLU A 329 -29.46 -8.10 6.84
N MET A 330 -29.95 -6.87 6.70
CA MET A 330 -29.32 -5.88 5.83
C MET A 330 -28.07 -5.32 6.48
N LYS A 331 -26.91 -5.62 5.90
CA LYS A 331 -25.58 -5.15 6.32
C LYS A 331 -24.92 -4.30 5.25
N THR A 332 -23.91 -3.55 5.64
CA THR A 332 -23.00 -2.90 4.68
C THR A 332 -21.89 -3.87 4.31
N SER A 333 -21.68 -4.08 3.01
CA SER A 333 -20.67 -5.01 2.52
C SER A 333 -19.25 -4.60 2.97
N PRO A 334 -18.43 -5.56 3.44
CA PRO A 334 -17.06 -5.28 3.83
C PRO A 334 -16.19 -4.93 2.62
N PRO A 335 -15.15 -4.06 2.79
CA PRO A 335 -14.25 -3.66 1.71
C PRO A 335 -13.25 -4.77 1.39
N THR A 336 -13.70 -5.81 0.68
CA THR A 336 -12.88 -6.96 0.29
C THR A 336 -12.94 -7.22 -1.21
N ALA A 337 -11.88 -7.82 -1.76
CA ALA A 337 -11.79 -8.17 -3.16
C ALA A 337 -12.95 -9.05 -3.65
N GLN A 338 -13.43 -9.97 -2.80
CA GLN A 338 -14.54 -10.87 -3.16
C GLN A 338 -15.89 -10.15 -3.31
N PHE A 339 -16.15 -9.10 -2.54
CA PHE A 339 -17.32 -8.25 -2.73
C PHE A 339 -17.09 -7.33 -3.95
N ALA A 340 -15.97 -6.65 -4.03
CA ALA A 340 -15.65 -5.70 -5.08
C ALA A 340 -15.81 -6.28 -6.50
N LEU A 341 -15.28 -7.48 -6.77
CA LEU A 341 -15.40 -8.11 -8.10
C LEU A 341 -16.83 -8.47 -8.48
N ARG A 342 -17.66 -8.87 -7.50
CA ARG A 342 -19.08 -9.22 -7.74
C ARG A 342 -19.93 -7.97 -7.90
N GLN A 343 -19.68 -6.96 -7.08
CA GLN A 343 -20.30 -5.65 -7.20
C GLN A 343 -20.03 -5.04 -8.57
N GLY A 344 -18.75 -5.02 -9.01
CA GLY A 344 -18.39 -4.53 -10.34
C GLY A 344 -19.11 -5.29 -11.46
N THR A 345 -19.15 -6.62 -11.40
CA THR A 345 -19.89 -7.44 -12.38
C THR A 345 -21.38 -7.11 -12.38
N ARG A 346 -22.00 -6.89 -11.21
CA ARG A 346 -23.41 -6.53 -11.09
C ARG A 346 -23.68 -5.13 -11.65
N ILE A 347 -22.84 -4.12 -11.33
CA ILE A 347 -22.96 -2.77 -11.93
C ILE A 347 -22.90 -2.84 -13.45
N GLY A 348 -21.95 -3.57 -14.02
CA GLY A 348 -21.85 -3.70 -15.46
C GLY A 348 -23.12 -4.28 -16.09
N ARG A 349 -23.75 -5.29 -15.45
CA ARG A 349 -25.04 -5.85 -15.88
C ARG A 349 -26.18 -4.84 -15.71
N ASN A 350 -26.22 -4.12 -14.60
CA ASN A 350 -27.25 -3.12 -14.32
C ASN A 350 -27.19 -1.96 -15.31
N ILE A 351 -26.00 -1.45 -15.62
CA ILE A 351 -25.85 -0.38 -16.62
C ILE A 351 -26.29 -0.88 -18.00
N ALA A 352 -25.87 -2.08 -18.41
CA ALA A 352 -26.29 -2.65 -19.68
C ALA A 352 -27.82 -2.84 -19.77
N ALA A 353 -28.50 -3.18 -18.67
CA ALA A 353 -29.95 -3.25 -18.58
C ALA A 353 -30.60 -1.85 -18.68
N VAL A 354 -30.09 -0.89 -17.91
CA VAL A 354 -30.61 0.51 -17.91
C VAL A 354 -30.47 1.15 -19.29
N LEU A 355 -29.37 0.91 -20.01
CA LEU A 355 -29.17 1.41 -21.39
C LEU A 355 -30.19 0.81 -22.39
N LYS A 356 -30.83 -0.31 -22.04
CA LYS A 356 -31.92 -0.93 -22.81
C LYS A 356 -33.31 -0.53 -22.30
N GLY A 357 -33.42 0.33 -21.29
CA GLY A 357 -34.69 0.72 -20.64
C GLY A 357 -35.19 -0.28 -19.58
N GLU A 358 -34.37 -1.25 -19.19
CA GLU A 358 -34.72 -2.23 -18.16
C GLU A 358 -34.34 -1.70 -16.76
N LYS A 359 -34.90 -2.31 -15.70
CA LYS A 359 -34.61 -1.93 -14.31
C LYS A 359 -33.29 -2.55 -13.81
N ALA A 360 -32.56 -1.80 -12.98
CA ALA A 360 -31.40 -2.31 -12.27
C ALA A 360 -31.82 -3.30 -11.17
N ALA A 361 -31.09 -4.40 -11.05
CA ALA A 361 -31.33 -5.43 -10.05
C ALA A 361 -30.45 -5.23 -8.79
N PRO A 362 -30.90 -5.59 -7.60
CA PRO A 362 -30.13 -5.48 -6.37
C PRO A 362 -28.89 -6.37 -6.38
N PHE A 363 -27.90 -5.98 -5.60
CA PHE A 363 -26.73 -6.80 -5.32
C PHE A 363 -27.11 -7.89 -4.30
N THR A 364 -26.89 -9.13 -4.68
CA THR A 364 -27.06 -10.29 -3.82
C THR A 364 -25.80 -11.14 -3.86
N TYR A 365 -25.36 -11.58 -2.70
CA TYR A 365 -24.19 -12.45 -2.59
C TYR A 365 -24.29 -13.31 -1.34
N ARG A 366 -24.22 -14.61 -1.50
CA ARG A 366 -24.06 -15.54 -0.40
C ARG A 366 -22.59 -15.56 0.02
N TYR A 367 -22.32 -15.13 1.23
CA TYR A 367 -20.95 -15.09 1.76
C TYR A 367 -20.39 -16.51 1.89
N MET A 368 -19.21 -16.75 1.35
CA MET A 368 -18.60 -18.07 1.28
C MET A 368 -17.54 -18.30 2.35
N GLY A 369 -17.20 -17.27 3.13
CA GLY A 369 -16.18 -17.35 4.15
C GLY A 369 -14.88 -16.63 3.82
N GLN A 370 -13.88 -16.81 4.64
CA GLN A 370 -12.61 -16.09 4.65
C GLN A 370 -11.45 -17.06 4.84
N LEU A 371 -10.28 -16.70 4.30
CA LEU A 371 -9.06 -17.49 4.41
C LEU A 371 -7.87 -16.54 4.58
N ALA A 372 -6.90 -16.91 5.42
CA ALA A 372 -5.64 -16.20 5.59
C ALA A 372 -4.47 -17.18 5.71
N THR A 373 -3.38 -16.92 4.99
CA THR A 373 -2.14 -17.68 5.22
C THR A 373 -1.38 -17.11 6.42
N VAL A 374 -0.76 -18.02 7.17
CA VAL A 374 0.12 -17.66 8.30
C VAL A 374 1.55 -18.15 8.06
N GLY A 375 1.90 -18.33 6.80
CA GLY A 375 3.19 -18.75 6.28
C GLY A 375 3.15 -20.11 5.56
N THR A 376 4.31 -20.67 5.29
CA THR A 376 4.45 -21.90 4.50
C THR A 376 3.72 -23.08 5.15
N ARG A 377 2.80 -23.70 4.39
CA ARG A 377 1.95 -24.86 4.78
C ARG A 377 1.02 -24.63 5.96
N GLU A 378 0.78 -23.37 6.34
CA GLU A 378 -0.09 -23.00 7.44
C GLU A 378 -1.06 -21.88 7.00
N ALA A 379 -2.34 -22.08 7.30
CA ALA A 379 -3.40 -21.10 7.08
C ALA A 379 -4.54 -21.30 8.08
N VAL A 380 -5.43 -20.31 8.14
CA VAL A 380 -6.72 -20.39 8.79
C VAL A 380 -7.81 -20.08 7.78
N ALA A 381 -8.93 -20.76 7.89
CA ALA A 381 -10.05 -20.63 6.98
C ALA A 381 -11.38 -20.82 7.69
N GLU A 382 -12.34 -19.99 7.35
CA GLU A 382 -13.75 -20.23 7.59
C GLU A 382 -14.44 -20.31 6.23
N VAL A 383 -15.04 -21.45 5.92
CA VAL A 383 -15.72 -21.69 4.66
C VAL A 383 -17.08 -22.29 4.91
N MET A 384 -18.15 -21.58 4.51
CA MET A 384 -19.55 -22.01 4.71
C MET A 384 -19.88 -22.37 6.17
N GLY A 385 -19.31 -21.63 7.14
CA GLY A 385 -19.47 -21.84 8.59
C GLY A 385 -18.57 -22.92 9.19
N TYR A 386 -17.83 -23.67 8.38
CA TYR A 386 -16.84 -24.65 8.87
C TYR A 386 -15.46 -24.00 9.01
N ARG A 387 -14.78 -24.32 10.11
CA ARG A 387 -13.45 -23.79 10.43
C ARG A 387 -12.38 -24.81 10.14
N PHE A 388 -11.33 -24.38 9.44
CA PHE A 388 -10.17 -25.19 9.05
C PHE A 388 -8.89 -24.45 9.46
N SER A 389 -7.85 -25.24 9.77
CA SER A 389 -6.52 -24.69 10.07
C SER A 389 -5.42 -25.62 9.56
N GLY A 390 -4.18 -25.13 9.57
CA GLY A 390 -3.02 -25.91 9.16
C GLY A 390 -2.95 -26.16 7.67
N PHE A 391 -2.42 -27.32 7.29
CA PHE A 391 -2.16 -27.70 5.89
C PHE A 391 -3.43 -27.73 5.03
N ILE A 392 -4.56 -28.21 5.57
CA ILE A 392 -5.83 -28.28 4.81
C ILE A 392 -6.29 -26.87 4.42
N ALA A 393 -6.31 -25.93 5.40
CA ALA A 393 -6.67 -24.55 5.14
C ALA A 393 -5.69 -23.89 4.14
N TRP A 394 -4.41 -24.15 4.23
CA TRP A 394 -3.39 -23.67 3.29
C TRP A 394 -3.60 -24.20 1.87
N TRP A 395 -3.88 -25.49 1.73
CA TRP A 395 -4.20 -26.07 0.42
C TRP A 395 -5.48 -25.47 -0.18
N MET A 396 -6.52 -25.29 0.64
CA MET A 396 -7.76 -24.62 0.23
C MET A 396 -7.47 -23.18 -0.23
N TRP A 397 -6.68 -22.43 0.53
CA TRP A 397 -6.28 -21.06 0.18
C TRP A 397 -5.62 -21.02 -1.22
N ARG A 398 -4.60 -21.83 -1.44
CA ARG A 398 -3.91 -21.94 -2.74
C ARG A 398 -4.88 -22.28 -3.86
N THR A 399 -5.71 -23.28 -3.70
CA THR A 399 -6.66 -23.73 -4.73
C THR A 399 -7.69 -22.66 -5.06
N ILE A 400 -8.28 -22.03 -4.05
CA ILE A 400 -9.32 -21.01 -4.23
C ILE A 400 -8.74 -19.75 -4.90
N TYR A 401 -7.59 -19.27 -4.45
CA TYR A 401 -6.99 -18.06 -5.03
C TYR A 401 -6.40 -18.31 -6.42
N LEU A 402 -5.84 -19.48 -6.67
CA LEU A 402 -5.43 -19.89 -8.02
C LEU A 402 -6.62 -19.95 -8.98
N ALA A 403 -7.76 -20.49 -8.53
CA ALA A 403 -8.99 -20.51 -9.36
C ALA A 403 -9.47 -19.10 -9.70
N LYS A 404 -9.36 -18.16 -8.74
CA LYS A 404 -9.76 -16.74 -8.90
C LYS A 404 -8.74 -15.89 -9.67
N LEU A 405 -7.48 -16.31 -9.72
CA LEU A 405 -6.41 -15.56 -10.42
C LEU A 405 -6.77 -15.46 -11.93
N PRO A 406 -6.76 -14.26 -12.53
CA PRO A 406 -7.05 -14.13 -13.96
C PRO A 406 -5.92 -14.64 -14.85
N GLY A 407 -6.28 -15.31 -15.96
CA GLY A 407 -5.35 -15.75 -17.01
C GLY A 407 -4.72 -17.12 -16.76
N THR A 408 -4.89 -18.05 -17.73
CA THR A 408 -4.41 -19.44 -17.65
C THR A 408 -2.89 -19.52 -17.56
N ALA A 409 -2.16 -18.73 -18.33
CA ALA A 409 -0.70 -18.70 -18.32
C ALA A 409 -0.13 -18.29 -16.95
N ARG A 410 -0.80 -17.34 -16.25
CA ARG A 410 -0.40 -16.95 -14.88
C ARG A 410 -0.68 -18.05 -13.87
N LYS A 411 -1.84 -18.71 -13.97
CA LYS A 411 -2.16 -19.87 -13.13
C LYS A 411 -1.09 -20.94 -13.21
N LEU A 412 -0.65 -21.25 -14.43
CA LEU A 412 0.41 -22.25 -14.63
C LEU A 412 1.74 -21.80 -14.02
N ARG A 413 2.15 -20.54 -14.22
CA ARG A 413 3.38 -20.01 -13.60
C ARG A 413 3.31 -20.07 -12.08
N VAL A 414 2.21 -19.61 -11.47
CA VAL A 414 2.02 -19.68 -10.02
C VAL A 414 2.09 -21.13 -9.50
N ILE A 415 1.52 -22.10 -10.23
CA ILE A 415 1.66 -23.53 -9.86
C ILE A 415 3.14 -23.95 -9.90
N PHE A 416 3.88 -23.56 -10.93
CA PHE A 416 5.31 -23.85 -11.02
C PHE A 416 6.09 -23.15 -9.89
N ASP A 417 5.90 -21.86 -9.65
CA ASP A 417 6.56 -21.12 -8.58
C ASP A 417 6.31 -21.78 -7.22
N TRP A 418 5.07 -22.11 -6.92
CA TRP A 418 4.73 -22.83 -5.68
C TRP A 418 5.31 -24.23 -5.58
N THR A 419 5.53 -24.91 -6.71
CA THR A 419 6.19 -26.22 -6.74
C THR A 419 7.69 -26.07 -6.51
N PHE A 420 8.31 -25.08 -7.16
CA PHE A 420 9.72 -24.76 -6.96
C PHE A 420 10.02 -24.31 -5.52
N GLU A 421 9.15 -23.50 -4.90
CA GLU A 421 9.26 -23.08 -3.49
C GLU A 421 9.34 -24.29 -2.51
N LEU A 422 8.73 -25.43 -2.87
CA LEU A 422 8.80 -26.64 -2.05
C LEU A 422 10.16 -27.36 -2.10
N LEU A 423 10.92 -27.15 -3.18
CA LEU A 423 12.14 -27.89 -3.51
C LEU A 423 13.39 -27.02 -3.39
N PHE A 424 13.27 -25.72 -3.59
CA PHE A 424 14.38 -24.77 -3.65
C PHE A 424 14.17 -23.61 -2.67
N PRO A 425 15.26 -23.01 -2.16
CA PRO A 425 15.18 -21.82 -1.33
C PRO A 425 14.62 -20.64 -2.12
N ARG A 426 14.06 -19.67 -1.41
CA ARG A 426 13.55 -18.43 -1.99
C ARG A 426 14.67 -17.60 -2.61
N ASP A 427 14.37 -16.95 -3.72
CA ASP A 427 15.33 -16.11 -4.44
C ASP A 427 15.65 -14.84 -3.63
N LEU A 428 16.94 -14.61 -3.37
CA LEU A 428 17.49 -13.47 -2.64
C LEU A 428 18.08 -12.40 -3.58
N ALA A 429 17.97 -12.57 -4.89
CA ALA A 429 18.44 -11.55 -5.83
C ALA A 429 17.62 -10.26 -5.68
N LEU A 430 18.28 -9.12 -5.74
CA LEU A 430 17.66 -7.80 -5.77
C LEU A 430 17.30 -7.44 -7.21
N PRO A 431 16.05 -7.66 -7.65
CA PRO A 431 15.69 -7.47 -9.06
C PRO A 431 15.63 -5.99 -9.47
N VAL A 432 15.59 -5.07 -8.52
CA VAL A 432 15.54 -3.63 -8.75
C VAL A 432 16.48 -2.96 -7.76
N ALA A 433 17.48 -2.27 -8.26
CA ALA A 433 18.17 -1.26 -7.45
C ALA A 433 17.10 -0.23 -7.06
N ALA A 434 16.76 -0.15 -5.79
CA ALA A 434 15.93 0.93 -5.29
C ALA A 434 16.65 2.22 -5.66
N THR A 435 16.12 2.99 -6.62
CA THR A 435 16.59 4.36 -6.85
C THR A 435 16.23 5.11 -5.57
N PRO A 436 17.21 5.52 -4.76
CA PRO A 436 16.92 6.27 -3.55
C PRO A 436 16.17 7.52 -3.98
N ASP A 437 15.12 7.89 -3.26
CA ASP A 437 14.53 9.22 -3.39
C ASP A 437 15.69 10.23 -3.22
N PRO A 438 15.97 11.09 -4.20
CA PRO A 438 17.07 12.05 -4.10
C PRO A 438 16.85 13.06 -2.96
N MET A 439 15.63 13.23 -2.48
CA MET A 439 15.24 14.13 -1.39
C MET A 439 14.24 13.46 -0.43
N PRO A 440 14.62 12.37 0.27
CA PRO A 440 13.72 11.72 1.20
C PRO A 440 13.44 12.64 2.39
N SER A 441 12.20 12.63 2.86
CA SER A 441 11.84 13.19 4.16
C SER A 441 12.22 12.20 5.26
N VAL A 442 12.65 12.69 6.40
CA VAL A 442 12.98 11.91 7.60
C VAL A 442 12.40 12.57 8.84
N HIS A 443 12.02 11.74 9.77
CA HIS A 443 11.50 12.15 11.06
C HIS A 443 12.47 11.71 12.16
N PHE A 444 12.70 12.61 13.15
CA PHE A 444 13.53 12.37 14.31
C PHE A 444 12.72 12.59 15.58
N GLU A 445 12.85 11.68 16.54
CA GLU A 445 12.22 11.84 17.86
C GLU A 445 12.93 12.90 18.71
N ALA A 446 12.21 13.50 19.65
CA ALA A 446 12.80 14.39 20.64
C ALA A 446 13.90 13.67 21.43
N GLY A 447 15.08 14.28 21.51
CA GLY A 447 16.28 13.73 22.19
C GLY A 447 17.07 12.73 21.32
N GLU A 448 16.67 12.43 20.08
CA GLU A 448 17.40 11.54 19.18
C GLU A 448 18.66 12.24 18.64
N THR A 449 19.85 11.66 18.93
CA THR A 449 21.11 12.03 18.25
C THR A 449 21.24 11.13 17.04
N PHE A 450 21.10 11.68 15.83
CA PHE A 450 21.04 10.94 14.57
C PHE A 450 22.31 11.09 13.71
N ILE A 451 23.22 11.99 14.09
CA ILE A 451 24.57 12.13 13.53
C ILE A 451 25.53 12.38 14.68
N GLU A 452 26.62 11.64 14.69
CA GLU A 452 27.71 11.84 15.68
C GLU A 452 28.90 12.55 15.04
N LYS A 453 29.63 13.29 15.85
CA LYS A 453 30.89 13.92 15.45
C LYS A 453 31.87 12.86 14.93
N GLY A 454 32.38 13.07 13.72
CA GLY A 454 33.27 12.15 13.04
C GLY A 454 32.58 11.21 12.03
N ASP A 455 31.26 11.20 11.98
CA ASP A 455 30.53 10.47 10.96
C ASP A 455 30.82 11.03 9.55
N VAL A 456 30.82 10.15 8.56
CA VAL A 456 30.99 10.55 7.16
C VAL A 456 29.77 11.33 6.68
N CYS A 457 29.96 12.55 6.22
CA CYS A 457 28.90 13.36 5.64
C CYS A 457 28.44 12.79 4.29
N ARG A 458 27.33 12.09 4.29
CA ARG A 458 26.68 11.51 3.09
C ARG A 458 25.45 12.28 2.64
N ALA A 459 25.03 13.29 3.38
CA ALA A 459 23.83 14.06 3.12
C ALA A 459 23.88 15.42 3.81
N TYR A 460 23.15 16.39 3.28
CA TYR A 460 22.78 17.63 3.97
C TYR A 460 21.31 17.59 4.32
N LEU A 461 20.87 18.39 5.28
CA LEU A 461 19.50 18.39 5.77
C LEU A 461 18.88 19.78 5.68
N MET A 462 17.58 19.85 5.38
CA MET A 462 16.76 21.04 5.56
C MET A 462 15.67 20.75 6.58
N VAL A 463 15.66 21.46 7.69
CA VAL A 463 14.65 21.30 8.74
C VAL A 463 13.29 21.80 8.21
N ARG A 464 12.26 20.95 8.26
CA ARG A 464 10.88 21.31 7.88
C ARG A 464 10.07 21.76 9.09
N SER A 465 10.21 21.04 10.19
CA SER A 465 9.53 21.30 11.46
C SER A 465 10.42 20.87 12.63
N GLY A 466 10.17 21.40 13.82
CA GLY A 466 10.94 21.09 15.01
C GLY A 466 12.24 21.86 15.13
N LEU A 467 13.12 21.43 16.05
CA LEU A 467 14.38 22.07 16.38
C LEU A 467 15.52 21.03 16.46
N ILE A 468 16.57 21.23 15.66
CA ILE A 468 17.78 20.41 15.67
C ILE A 468 18.92 21.24 16.24
N THR A 469 19.69 20.66 17.17
CA THR A 469 20.87 21.30 17.76
C THR A 469 22.14 20.56 17.34
N ALA A 470 23.16 21.33 16.92
CA ALA A 470 24.48 20.83 16.61
C ALA A 470 25.42 21.17 17.78
N THR A 471 25.96 20.14 18.43
CA THR A 471 26.80 20.28 19.65
C THR A 471 28.21 19.73 19.44
N ALA A 472 29.23 20.40 19.99
CA ALA A 472 30.58 19.88 20.08
C ALA A 472 31.25 20.33 21.42
N PRO A 473 32.07 19.49 22.04
CA PRO A 473 32.76 19.85 23.29
C PRO A 473 33.58 21.12 23.15
N GLY A 474 33.31 22.11 24.00
CA GLY A 474 34.05 23.38 24.06
C GLY A 474 33.64 24.41 22.99
N GLU A 475 32.60 24.16 22.24
CA GLU A 475 32.03 25.09 21.27
C GLU A 475 30.60 25.48 21.65
N GLU A 476 30.14 26.64 21.16
CA GLU A 476 28.75 27.08 21.35
C GLU A 476 27.80 26.24 20.51
N ASP A 477 26.68 25.86 21.11
CA ASP A 477 25.62 25.08 20.45
C ASP A 477 24.98 25.90 19.34
N ARG A 478 24.72 25.24 18.21
CA ARG A 478 23.99 25.84 17.07
C ARG A 478 22.61 25.24 16.95
N HIS A 479 21.61 26.09 16.77
CA HIS A 479 20.21 25.68 16.67
C HIS A 479 19.68 25.89 15.25
N TYR A 480 19.00 24.87 14.73
CA TYR A 480 18.43 24.84 13.39
C TYR A 480 16.93 24.60 13.46
N GLY A 481 16.14 25.66 13.24
CA GLY A 481 14.68 25.64 13.18
C GLY A 481 14.16 25.46 11.74
N PRO A 482 12.83 25.51 11.54
CA PRO A 482 12.21 25.32 10.24
C PRO A 482 12.77 26.26 9.16
N GLY A 483 13.11 25.68 7.98
CA GLY A 483 13.74 26.38 6.85
C GLY A 483 15.26 26.47 6.93
N SER A 484 15.89 26.10 8.06
CA SER A 484 17.35 26.07 8.18
C SER A 484 17.94 24.89 7.40
N ILE A 485 19.13 25.12 6.81
CA ILE A 485 19.90 24.08 6.12
C ILE A 485 21.14 23.76 6.96
N ILE A 486 21.33 22.48 7.27
CA ILE A 486 22.51 21.94 7.91
C ILE A 486 23.39 21.35 6.80
N ASP A 487 24.47 22.05 6.47
CA ASP A 487 25.30 21.81 5.29
C ASP A 487 26.80 21.65 5.61
N GLN A 488 27.64 21.97 4.64
CA GLN A 488 29.10 21.89 4.77
C GLN A 488 29.68 22.77 5.87
N ALA A 489 28.94 23.77 6.42
CA ALA A 489 29.40 24.58 7.53
C ALA A 489 29.58 23.74 8.81
N GLU A 490 28.83 22.63 8.91
CA GLU A 490 28.93 21.64 10.00
C GLU A 490 29.86 20.46 9.65
N THR A 491 30.63 20.54 8.57
CA THR A 491 31.53 19.45 8.14
C THR A 491 32.96 19.92 7.95
N GLU A 492 33.94 19.01 8.10
CA GLU A 492 35.35 19.20 7.81
C GLU A 492 35.95 17.92 7.24
N ASN A 493 36.66 18.03 6.14
CA ASN A 493 37.24 16.87 5.41
C ASN A 493 36.22 15.76 5.09
N GLY A 494 34.94 16.14 4.86
CA GLY A 494 33.88 15.18 4.59
C GLY A 494 33.30 14.48 5.83
N LEU A 495 33.71 14.89 7.05
CA LEU A 495 33.20 14.36 8.31
C LEU A 495 32.38 15.43 9.04
N TRP A 496 31.39 15.02 9.81
CA TRP A 496 30.64 15.91 10.68
C TRP A 496 31.47 16.40 11.87
N LYS A 497 31.44 17.71 12.12
CA LYS A 497 32.19 18.34 13.22
C LYS A 497 31.46 18.25 14.55
N ARG A 498 30.15 18.13 14.50
CA ARG A 498 29.24 18.21 15.66
C ARG A 498 28.26 17.04 15.66
N ASN A 499 27.79 16.69 16.86
CA ASN A 499 26.63 15.82 16.99
C ASN A 499 25.39 16.61 16.59
N LEU A 500 24.47 15.98 15.84
CA LEU A 500 23.17 16.56 15.53
C LEU A 500 22.10 15.82 16.33
N THR A 501 21.39 16.56 17.18
CA THR A 501 20.35 16.04 18.06
C THR A 501 19.04 16.79 17.82
N ALA A 502 17.96 16.09 17.64
CA ALA A 502 16.63 16.67 17.60
C ALA A 502 16.20 17.03 19.04
N VAL A 503 16.03 18.31 19.34
CA VAL A 503 15.62 18.79 20.70
C VAL A 503 14.15 18.49 20.93
N GLU A 504 13.35 18.60 19.88
CA GLU A 504 11.94 18.24 19.84
C GLU A 504 11.67 17.38 18.61
N SER A 505 10.51 16.73 18.54
CA SER A 505 10.08 15.96 17.38
C SER A 505 10.22 16.78 16.09
N SER A 506 11.07 16.35 15.16
CA SER A 506 11.55 17.16 14.04
C SER A 506 11.45 16.40 12.72
N ASP A 507 11.02 17.10 11.66
CA ASP A 507 11.06 16.60 10.29
C ASP A 507 12.13 17.33 9.47
N ALA A 508 12.88 16.61 8.65
CA ALA A 508 13.86 17.19 7.74
C ALA A 508 13.81 16.55 6.35
N ILE A 509 14.22 17.29 5.32
CA ILE A 509 14.49 16.78 3.99
C ILE A 509 15.98 16.49 3.90
N ILE A 510 16.34 15.29 3.44
CA ILE A 510 17.74 14.89 3.22
C ILE A 510 18.11 15.05 1.75
N PHE A 511 19.21 15.73 1.47
CA PHE A 511 19.80 15.89 0.14
C PHE A 511 20.96 14.92 -0.03
N ARG A 512 20.82 13.96 -0.98
CA ARG A 512 21.83 12.91 -1.25
C ARG A 512 22.26 12.92 -2.72
N GLY A 513 23.35 12.21 -3.01
CA GLY A 513 23.83 11.96 -4.37
C GLY A 513 24.05 13.21 -5.20
N ARG A 514 23.51 13.26 -6.41
CA ARG A 514 23.70 14.39 -7.34
C ARG A 514 23.22 15.73 -6.77
N MET A 515 22.17 15.75 -5.96
CA MET A 515 21.67 16.96 -5.31
C MET A 515 22.67 17.48 -4.27
N LEU A 516 23.29 16.59 -3.50
CA LEU A 516 24.35 16.95 -2.54
C LEU A 516 25.56 17.57 -3.29
N GLU A 517 25.97 17.01 -4.43
CA GLU A 517 27.08 17.57 -5.23
C GLU A 517 26.74 18.94 -5.84
N LEU A 518 25.51 19.16 -6.28
CA LEU A 518 25.05 20.48 -6.74
C LEU A 518 25.09 21.51 -5.61
N LEU A 519 24.67 21.15 -4.40
CA LEU A 519 24.73 22.04 -3.23
C LEU A 519 26.18 22.34 -2.79
N LYS A 520 27.08 21.35 -2.83
CA LYS A 520 28.52 21.54 -2.60
C LYS A 520 29.14 22.48 -3.65
N GLY A 521 28.66 22.44 -4.88
CA GLY A 521 29.07 23.31 -5.98
C GLY A 521 28.55 24.77 -5.91
N GLY A 522 27.86 25.16 -4.83
CA GLY A 522 27.42 26.54 -4.58
C GLY A 522 26.03 26.89 -5.14
N VAL A 523 25.23 25.92 -5.57
CA VAL A 523 23.81 26.17 -5.90
C VAL A 523 23.05 26.44 -4.63
N ARG A 524 22.57 27.68 -4.46
CA ARG A 524 21.72 28.06 -3.31
C ARG A 524 20.28 27.62 -3.58
N LEU A 525 19.73 26.83 -2.67
CA LEU A 525 18.28 26.59 -2.63
C LEU A 525 17.59 27.85 -2.10
N VAL A 526 16.69 28.42 -2.90
CA VAL A 526 15.86 29.55 -2.45
C VAL A 526 14.69 28.96 -1.64
N PRO A 527 14.52 29.31 -0.36
CA PRO A 527 13.35 28.89 0.41
C PRO A 527 12.11 29.49 -0.24
N GLY A 528 11.16 28.68 -0.70
CA GLY A 528 9.88 29.14 -1.24
C GLY A 528 9.46 28.59 -2.61
N ALA A 529 10.24 27.75 -3.28
CA ALA A 529 9.88 27.18 -4.59
C ALA A 529 9.19 25.80 -4.53
N ALA A 530 8.66 25.41 -3.37
CA ALA A 530 7.84 24.22 -3.23
C ALA A 530 6.37 24.65 -3.03
N ARG A 531 5.66 24.88 -4.16
CA ARG A 531 4.19 24.86 -4.24
C ARG A 531 3.73 23.65 -5.02
#